data_6e711bd814a94968126654f6028111ce
#
_entry.id   6e711bd814a94968126654f6028111ce
#
_cell.length_a   1.000
_cell.length_b   1.000
_cell.length_c   1.000
_cell.angle_alpha   90.00
_cell.angle_beta   90.00
_cell.angle_gamma   90.00
#
_symmetry.space_group_name_H-M   'P 1'
#
loop_
_entity.id
_entity.type
_entity.pdbx_description
1 polymer ?
#
loop_
_entity_poly.entity_id
_entity_poly.type
_entity_poly.pdbx_seq_one_letter_code
_entity_poly.pdbx_strand_id
1 'polypeptide(L)'
;KEKFPQIAVSVDMLDTGIDIPEILNLVFFKKVRSYSKFWQMIGRGTRLCPSLACVDAIDGEYTGKRRFLIFDYCGNFEFFRQKPNGYEGTDAKSLSESIFCKQVRIAAALQDGAYGDENYQNWRKILTETCRAEVGALNPELVSVRLHRQAVEHYQKPEAFISLTETDKGTLMKEVAPLISLDDKDEAAKRFDNFVYGLLLCELE
;
A
#
# COMPACT_ATOMS: atom_id res chain seq x y z
N LYS A 1 -39.30 17.19 -0.71
CA LYS A 1 -38.60 15.99 -0.23
C LYS A 1 -37.58 15.63 -1.29
N GLU A 2 -36.29 15.84 -1.05
CA GLU A 2 -35.24 15.35 -1.90
C GLU A 2 -35.28 13.80 -1.89
N LYS A 3 -35.28 13.19 -3.07
CA LYS A 3 -35.19 11.75 -3.19
C LYS A 3 -33.73 11.37 -2.92
N PHE A 4 -33.49 10.47 -1.97
CA PHE A 4 -32.17 9.88 -1.77
C PHE A 4 -31.68 9.24 -3.06
N PRO A 5 -30.36 9.31 -3.37
CA PRO A 5 -29.82 8.63 -4.54
C PRO A 5 -30.05 7.12 -4.40
N GLN A 6 -30.56 6.49 -5.43
CA GLN A 6 -30.79 5.03 -5.45
C GLN A 6 -29.46 4.26 -5.59
N ILE A 7 -28.48 4.88 -6.21
CA ILE A 7 -27.13 4.33 -6.43
C ILE A 7 -26.11 5.38 -6.02
N ALA A 8 -25.17 4.97 -5.17
CA ALA A 8 -24.01 5.78 -4.81
C ALA A 8 -22.74 5.02 -5.21
N VAL A 9 -21.83 5.70 -5.90
CA VAL A 9 -20.51 5.18 -6.24
C VAL A 9 -19.50 5.87 -5.34
N SER A 10 -18.64 5.07 -4.70
CA SER A 10 -17.62 5.57 -3.79
C SER A 10 -16.27 4.95 -4.12
N VAL A 11 -15.22 5.78 -4.08
CA VAL A 11 -13.83 5.34 -4.16
C VAL A 11 -13.20 5.64 -2.80
N ASP A 12 -12.89 4.58 -2.03
CA ASP A 12 -12.24 4.61 -0.71
C ASP A 12 -12.96 5.43 0.41
N MET A 13 -14.16 6.00 0.15
CA MET A 13 -14.89 6.76 1.18
C MET A 13 -15.77 5.90 2.08
N LEU A 14 -16.04 4.65 1.74
CA LEU A 14 -16.87 3.77 2.57
C LEU A 14 -16.13 3.23 3.79
N ASP A 15 -14.83 3.38 3.87
CA ASP A 15 -14.01 3.05 5.04
C ASP A 15 -13.95 4.22 6.05
N THR A 16 -14.38 5.44 5.65
CA THR A 16 -14.44 6.61 6.53
C THR A 16 -15.88 6.92 6.95
N GLY A 17 -16.17 6.87 8.22
CA GLY A 17 -17.25 7.44 9.01
C GLY A 17 -18.66 7.70 8.43
N ILE A 18 -18.96 7.39 7.16
CA ILE A 18 -20.27 7.62 6.56
C ILE A 18 -21.32 6.70 7.19
N ASP A 19 -22.39 7.28 7.71
CA ASP A 19 -23.50 6.57 8.31
C ASP A 19 -24.74 6.63 7.40
N ILE A 20 -24.97 5.55 6.65
CA ILE A 20 -26.13 5.40 5.76
C ILE A 20 -26.80 4.06 6.09
N PRO A 21 -27.76 4.04 7.04
CA PRO A 21 -28.48 2.82 7.41
C PRO A 21 -29.30 2.22 6.26
N GLU A 22 -29.64 3.02 5.27
CA GLU A 22 -30.47 2.64 4.11
C GLU A 22 -29.78 1.76 3.08
N ILE A 23 -28.47 1.46 3.24
CA ILE A 23 -27.74 0.59 2.30
C ILE A 23 -28.36 -0.82 2.27
N LEU A 24 -28.97 -1.21 1.16
CA LEU A 24 -29.56 -2.52 0.92
C LEU A 24 -28.66 -3.44 0.11
N ASN A 25 -27.86 -2.86 -0.76
CA ASN A 25 -26.93 -3.60 -1.62
C ASN A 25 -25.55 -2.99 -1.54
N LEU A 26 -24.55 -3.81 -1.30
CA LEU A 26 -23.16 -3.44 -1.32
C LEU A 26 -22.47 -4.17 -2.48
N VAL A 27 -21.89 -3.41 -3.39
CA VAL A 27 -21.29 -3.95 -4.60
C VAL A 27 -19.80 -3.65 -4.63
N PHE A 28 -18.99 -4.71 -4.66
CA PHE A 28 -17.54 -4.62 -4.76
C PHE A 28 -17.07 -4.72 -6.22
N PHE A 29 -16.62 -3.61 -6.78
CA PHE A 29 -15.91 -3.54 -8.07
C PHE A 29 -14.41 -3.30 -7.92
N LYS A 30 -13.90 -3.31 -6.68
CA LYS A 30 -12.49 -3.11 -6.34
C LYS A 30 -11.97 -4.32 -5.56
N LYS A 31 -10.73 -4.71 -5.86
CA LYS A 31 -10.00 -5.69 -5.04
C LYS A 31 -9.60 -5.05 -3.72
N VAL A 32 -10.18 -5.51 -2.63
CA VAL A 32 -9.83 -5.10 -1.27
C VAL A 32 -8.85 -6.12 -0.71
N ARG A 33 -7.74 -5.67 -0.13
CA ARG A 33 -6.70 -6.54 0.41
C ARG A 33 -6.48 -6.36 1.91
N SER A 34 -6.89 -5.21 2.45
CA SER A 34 -6.87 -4.94 3.89
C SER A 34 -8.08 -5.57 4.56
N TYR A 35 -7.85 -6.41 5.57
CA TYR A 35 -8.88 -7.06 6.37
C TYR A 35 -9.79 -6.03 7.06
N SER A 36 -9.19 -5.05 7.72
CA SER A 36 -9.94 -4.01 8.43
C SER A 36 -10.85 -3.21 7.49
N LYS A 37 -10.34 -2.79 6.32
CA LYS A 37 -11.14 -2.06 5.32
C LYS A 37 -12.28 -2.90 4.77
N PHE A 38 -12.04 -4.18 4.48
CA PHE A 38 -13.06 -5.08 3.97
C PHE A 38 -14.24 -5.22 4.94
N TRP A 39 -13.96 -5.47 6.23
CA TRP A 39 -14.99 -5.60 7.24
C TRP A 39 -15.65 -4.27 7.59
N GLN A 40 -14.94 -3.15 7.54
CA GLN A 40 -15.54 -1.82 7.68
C GLN A 40 -16.56 -1.54 6.56
N MET A 41 -16.24 -1.86 5.32
CA MET A 41 -17.16 -1.71 4.18
C MET A 41 -18.40 -2.60 4.36
N ILE A 42 -18.23 -3.88 4.74
CA ILE A 42 -19.35 -4.78 5.05
C ILE A 42 -20.20 -4.22 6.20
N GLY A 43 -19.56 -3.70 7.24
CA GLY A 43 -20.23 -3.09 8.38
C GLY A 43 -21.16 -1.93 8.02
N ARG A 44 -20.96 -1.27 6.87
CA ARG A 44 -21.90 -0.24 6.39
C ARG A 44 -23.26 -0.80 6.03
N GLY A 45 -23.32 -2.05 5.54
CA GLY A 45 -24.57 -2.73 5.21
C GLY A 45 -25.30 -3.33 6.40
N THR A 46 -24.63 -3.58 7.53
CA THR A 46 -25.23 -4.30 8.67
C THR A 46 -26.20 -3.46 9.52
N ARG A 47 -26.22 -2.15 9.35
CA ARG A 47 -27.05 -1.27 10.16
C ARG A 47 -28.53 -1.47 9.87
N LEU A 48 -29.34 -1.51 10.92
CA LEU A 48 -30.79 -1.59 10.82
C LEU A 48 -31.37 -0.25 10.43
N CYS A 49 -32.43 -0.27 9.63
CA CYS A 49 -33.18 0.92 9.23
C CYS A 49 -34.70 0.64 9.33
N PRO A 50 -35.32 0.78 10.52
CA PRO A 50 -36.73 0.50 10.70
C PRO A 50 -37.64 1.43 9.91
N SER A 51 -37.13 2.65 9.59
CA SER A 51 -37.87 3.66 8.83
C SER A 51 -37.89 3.42 7.31
N LEU A 52 -37.12 2.47 6.82
CA LEU A 52 -37.06 2.16 5.39
C LEU A 52 -38.30 1.35 5.00
N ALA A 53 -39.31 2.04 4.49
CA ALA A 53 -40.53 1.41 4.00
C ALA A 53 -40.27 0.73 2.66
N CYS A 54 -40.77 -0.51 2.53
CA CYS A 54 -40.81 -1.25 1.25
C CYS A 54 -39.44 -1.69 0.70
N VAL A 55 -38.78 -2.56 1.45
CA VAL A 55 -37.51 -3.20 1.00
C VAL A 55 -37.78 -4.27 -0.06
N ASP A 56 -38.92 -4.93 0.03
CA ASP A 56 -39.38 -5.92 -0.96
C ASP A 56 -40.80 -5.58 -1.38
N ALA A 57 -40.95 -4.97 -2.55
CA ALA A 57 -42.26 -4.73 -3.16
C ALA A 57 -42.99 -6.03 -3.53
N ILE A 58 -42.30 -7.18 -3.46
CA ILE A 58 -42.82 -8.47 -3.85
C ILE A 58 -43.66 -9.12 -2.75
N ASP A 59 -43.31 -8.91 -1.45
CA ASP A 59 -43.97 -9.62 -0.36
C ASP A 59 -44.92 -8.77 0.50
N GLY A 60 -44.96 -7.46 0.34
CA GLY A 60 -45.89 -6.55 1.08
C GLY A 60 -45.76 -6.58 2.61
N GLU A 61 -45.01 -7.51 3.17
CA GLU A 61 -44.90 -7.73 4.61
C GLU A 61 -43.68 -7.08 5.26
N TYR A 62 -42.75 -6.53 4.49
CA TYR A 62 -41.50 -5.96 5.02
C TYR A 62 -41.64 -4.48 5.33
N THR A 63 -41.79 -4.19 6.57
CA THR A 63 -41.59 -2.85 7.13
C THR A 63 -40.20 -2.74 7.73
N GLY A 64 -39.28 -2.11 7.05
CA GLY A 64 -37.92 -1.89 7.50
C GLY A 64 -36.88 -2.86 6.96
N LYS A 65 -35.63 -2.48 7.12
CA LYS A 65 -34.48 -3.26 6.65
C LYS A 65 -34.20 -4.44 7.58
N ARG A 66 -34.26 -5.67 7.06
CA ARG A 66 -33.93 -6.91 7.81
C ARG A 66 -32.62 -7.55 7.33
N ARG A 67 -32.22 -7.27 6.10
CA ARG A 67 -31.04 -7.85 5.45
C ARG A 67 -30.44 -6.85 4.48
N PHE A 68 -29.23 -7.11 4.06
CA PHE A 68 -28.59 -6.47 2.91
C PHE A 68 -27.90 -7.53 2.07
N LEU A 69 -27.69 -7.25 0.80
CA LEU A 69 -27.03 -8.14 -0.15
C LEU A 69 -25.64 -7.63 -0.47
N ILE A 70 -24.71 -8.55 -0.68
CA ILE A 70 -23.36 -8.22 -1.11
C ILE A 70 -23.11 -8.87 -2.46
N PHE A 71 -22.66 -8.07 -3.42
CA PHE A 71 -22.25 -8.50 -4.73
C PHE A 71 -20.75 -8.28 -4.87
N ASP A 72 -19.99 -9.36 -4.97
CA ASP A 72 -18.53 -9.31 -5.06
C ASP A 72 -18.06 -9.76 -6.45
N TYR A 73 -17.78 -8.78 -7.32
CA TYR A 73 -17.27 -9.03 -8.67
C TYR A 73 -15.74 -9.18 -8.72
N CYS A 74 -15.04 -8.96 -7.60
CA CYS A 74 -13.58 -8.96 -7.55
C CYS A 74 -12.98 -10.13 -6.76
N GLY A 75 -13.82 -11.06 -6.27
CA GLY A 75 -13.39 -12.23 -5.54
C GLY A 75 -12.77 -11.91 -4.17
N ASN A 76 -13.25 -10.86 -3.49
CA ASN A 76 -12.73 -10.45 -2.19
C ASN A 76 -13.03 -11.49 -1.11
N PHE A 77 -14.24 -12.11 -1.10
CA PHE A 77 -14.56 -13.16 -0.16
C PHE A 77 -13.68 -14.40 -0.34
N GLU A 78 -13.42 -14.80 -1.59
CA GLU A 78 -12.50 -15.91 -1.86
C GLU A 78 -11.08 -15.59 -1.41
N PHE A 79 -10.62 -14.37 -1.65
CA PHE A 79 -9.33 -13.92 -1.18
C PHE A 79 -9.21 -14.00 0.35
N PHE A 80 -10.19 -13.49 1.11
CA PHE A 80 -10.15 -13.52 2.58
C PHE A 80 -10.43 -14.91 3.16
N ARG A 81 -11.07 -15.81 2.41
CA ARG A 81 -11.17 -17.21 2.77
C ARG A 81 -9.81 -17.91 2.74
N GLN A 82 -8.98 -17.61 1.73
CA GLN A 82 -7.63 -18.16 1.58
C GLN A 82 -6.61 -17.45 2.48
N LYS A 83 -6.78 -16.15 2.72
CA LYS A 83 -5.92 -15.28 3.53
C LYS A 83 -6.76 -14.51 4.55
N PRO A 84 -7.13 -15.15 5.67
CA PRO A 84 -8.08 -14.56 6.64
C PRO A 84 -7.65 -13.18 7.19
N ASN A 85 -6.35 -12.97 7.37
CA ASN A 85 -5.82 -11.70 7.88
C ASN A 85 -5.64 -10.64 6.78
N GLY A 86 -5.89 -10.99 5.52
CA GLY A 86 -5.63 -10.11 4.40
C GLY A 86 -4.15 -9.74 4.30
N TYR A 87 -3.89 -8.63 3.65
CA TYR A 87 -2.66 -7.88 3.86
C TYR A 87 -3.04 -6.73 4.81
N GLU A 88 -2.59 -6.78 6.07
CA GLU A 88 -2.78 -5.67 6.99
C GLU A 88 -2.12 -4.44 6.39
N GLY A 89 -2.80 -3.29 6.50
CA GLY A 89 -2.55 -2.08 5.71
C GLY A 89 -1.22 -1.37 5.92
N THR A 90 -0.24 -2.03 6.52
CA THR A 90 1.16 -1.59 6.61
C THR A 90 2.11 -2.40 5.74
N ASP A 91 1.69 -3.55 5.18
CA ASP A 91 2.62 -4.47 4.51
C ASP A 91 2.56 -4.47 2.97
N ALA A 92 1.59 -3.80 2.36
CA ALA A 92 1.66 -3.55 0.93
C ALA A 92 2.59 -2.37 0.66
N LYS A 93 3.90 -2.64 0.65
CA LYS A 93 4.91 -1.65 0.26
C LYS A 93 4.49 -0.99 -1.04
N SER A 94 4.58 0.34 -1.09
CA SER A 94 4.39 1.05 -2.34
C SER A 94 5.41 0.54 -3.37
N LEU A 95 5.11 0.73 -4.65
CA LEU A 95 6.03 0.29 -5.70
C LEU A 95 7.40 0.99 -5.56
N SER A 96 7.41 2.27 -5.23
CA SER A 96 8.60 3.07 -4.96
C SER A 96 9.36 2.56 -3.73
N GLU A 97 8.66 2.28 -2.64
CA GLU A 97 9.24 1.67 -1.44
C GLU A 97 9.87 0.30 -1.74
N SER A 98 9.19 -0.53 -2.55
CA SER A 98 9.69 -1.84 -2.94
C SER A 98 10.97 -1.74 -3.77
N ILE A 99 11.02 -0.80 -4.73
CA ILE A 99 12.20 -0.52 -5.55
C ILE A 99 13.35 -0.06 -4.66
N PHE A 100 13.13 0.94 -3.81
CA PHE A 100 14.15 1.45 -2.90
C PHE A 100 14.73 0.35 -2.00
N CYS A 101 13.88 -0.48 -1.39
CA CYS A 101 14.33 -1.61 -0.57
C CYS A 101 15.22 -2.58 -1.35
N LYS A 102 14.89 -2.87 -2.62
CA LYS A 102 15.69 -3.76 -3.47
C LYS A 102 17.02 -3.14 -3.84
N GLN A 103 17.04 -1.86 -4.19
CA GLN A 103 18.27 -1.11 -4.48
C GLN A 103 19.23 -1.13 -3.29
N VAL A 104 18.73 -0.89 -2.08
CA VAL A 104 19.52 -0.97 -0.84
C VAL A 104 20.10 -2.37 -0.63
N ARG A 105 19.29 -3.42 -0.82
CA ARG A 105 19.75 -4.82 -0.67
C ARG A 105 20.82 -5.17 -1.71
N ILE A 106 20.62 -4.81 -2.96
CA ILE A 106 21.60 -5.04 -4.03
C ILE A 106 22.90 -4.28 -3.73
N ALA A 107 22.82 -3.00 -3.37
CA ALA A 107 23.99 -2.19 -3.02
C ALA A 107 24.76 -2.77 -1.83
N ALA A 108 24.08 -3.37 -0.86
CA ALA A 108 24.70 -4.06 0.25
C ALA A 108 25.34 -5.40 -0.16
N ALA A 109 24.66 -6.22 -0.99
CA ALA A 109 25.19 -7.47 -1.49
C ALA A 109 26.48 -7.27 -2.32
N LEU A 110 26.52 -6.22 -3.14
CA LEU A 110 27.68 -5.86 -3.96
C LEU A 110 28.91 -5.38 -3.15
N GLN A 111 28.82 -5.33 -1.82
CA GLN A 111 29.98 -5.10 -0.95
C GLN A 111 30.82 -6.34 -0.75
N ASP A 112 30.29 -7.53 -1.04
CA ASP A 112 31.04 -8.77 -0.93
C ASP A 112 32.23 -8.75 -1.87
N GLY A 113 33.37 -9.32 -1.42
CA GLY A 113 34.60 -9.42 -2.20
C GLY A 113 34.45 -10.20 -3.51
N ALA A 114 33.44 -11.06 -3.63
CA ALA A 114 33.09 -11.75 -4.86
C ALA A 114 32.68 -10.79 -6.00
N TYR A 115 32.20 -9.60 -5.67
CA TYR A 115 31.75 -8.55 -6.61
C TYR A 115 32.74 -7.38 -6.71
N GLY A 116 34.04 -7.64 -6.51
CA GLY A 116 35.12 -6.63 -6.58
C GLY A 116 35.45 -6.10 -7.97
N ASP A 117 34.86 -6.65 -9.03
CA ASP A 117 35.04 -6.17 -10.41
C ASP A 117 34.54 -4.72 -10.57
N GLU A 118 35.23 -3.95 -11.44
CA GLU A 118 34.95 -2.55 -11.67
C GLU A 118 33.49 -2.28 -12.10
N ASN A 119 32.89 -3.17 -12.88
CA ASN A 119 31.52 -3.03 -13.34
C ASN A 119 30.52 -3.13 -12.18
N TYR A 120 30.73 -4.11 -11.27
CA TYR A 120 29.89 -4.26 -10.09
C TYR A 120 30.05 -3.07 -9.12
N GLN A 121 31.27 -2.59 -8.92
CA GLN A 121 31.51 -1.45 -8.04
C GLN A 121 30.97 -0.15 -8.63
N ASN A 122 31.04 0.05 -9.94
CA ASN A 122 30.42 1.18 -10.61
C ASN A 122 28.88 1.12 -10.51
N TRP A 123 28.30 -0.06 -10.70
CA TRP A 123 26.86 -0.23 -10.52
C TRP A 123 26.42 -0.01 -9.07
N ARG A 124 27.16 -0.52 -8.09
CA ARG A 124 26.94 -0.24 -6.68
C ARG A 124 26.94 1.27 -6.41
N LYS A 125 27.89 2.00 -6.97
CA LYS A 125 27.97 3.45 -6.85
C LYS A 125 26.71 4.13 -7.39
N ILE A 126 26.24 3.74 -8.57
CA ILE A 126 25.00 4.28 -9.16
C ILE A 126 23.80 4.04 -8.22
N LEU A 127 23.65 2.82 -7.69
CA LEU A 127 22.54 2.47 -6.79
C LEU A 127 22.58 3.30 -5.50
N THR A 128 23.75 3.45 -4.88
CA THR A 128 23.90 4.23 -3.65
C THR A 128 23.65 5.72 -3.87
N GLU A 129 24.09 6.27 -5.00
CA GLU A 129 23.81 7.66 -5.38
C GLU A 129 22.32 7.87 -5.65
N THR A 130 21.64 6.91 -6.29
CA THR A 130 20.20 6.95 -6.52
C THR A 130 19.44 6.94 -5.20
N CYS A 131 19.73 5.98 -4.31
CA CYS A 131 19.10 5.92 -2.99
C CYS A 131 19.31 7.23 -2.20
N ARG A 132 20.53 7.76 -2.22
CA ARG A 132 20.84 9.03 -1.54
C ARG A 132 20.07 10.21 -2.13
N ALA A 133 19.94 10.27 -3.46
CA ALA A 133 19.17 11.31 -4.12
C ALA A 133 17.67 11.24 -3.76
N GLU A 134 17.11 10.05 -3.69
CA GLU A 134 15.73 9.83 -3.26
C GLU A 134 15.50 10.28 -1.81
N VAL A 135 16.42 9.94 -0.90
CA VAL A 135 16.38 10.42 0.50
C VAL A 135 16.54 11.95 0.57
N GLY A 136 17.40 12.52 -0.29
CA GLY A 136 17.62 13.96 -0.38
C GLY A 136 16.41 14.75 -0.90
N ALA A 137 15.55 14.11 -1.69
CA ALA A 137 14.34 14.71 -2.24
C ALA A 137 13.16 14.73 -1.26
N LEU A 138 13.27 14.08 -0.09
CA LEU A 138 12.22 14.07 0.91
C LEU A 138 11.95 15.48 1.46
N ASN A 139 10.66 15.84 1.51
CA ASN A 139 10.26 17.14 2.06
C ASN A 139 10.36 17.14 3.60
N PRO A 140 11.27 17.93 4.21
CA PRO A 140 11.48 17.96 5.66
C PRO A 140 10.30 18.53 6.46
N GLU A 141 9.37 19.22 5.80
CA GLU A 141 8.19 19.79 6.46
C GLU A 141 7.08 18.76 6.71
N LEU A 142 7.13 17.61 6.05
CA LEU A 142 6.16 16.55 6.28
C LEU A 142 6.32 15.92 7.66
N VAL A 143 5.21 15.74 8.37
CA VAL A 143 5.20 15.14 9.73
C VAL A 143 5.85 13.75 9.72
N SER A 144 5.57 12.92 8.70
CA SER A 144 6.19 11.60 8.55
C SER A 144 7.72 11.67 8.45
N VAL A 145 8.26 12.62 7.68
CA VAL A 145 9.70 12.83 7.53
C VAL A 145 10.32 13.36 8.84
N ARG A 146 9.61 14.28 9.52
CA ARG A 146 10.07 14.83 10.81
C ARG A 146 10.17 13.77 11.90
N LEU A 147 9.30 12.78 11.93
CA LEU A 147 9.35 11.66 12.88
C LEU A 147 10.62 10.80 12.70
N HIS A 148 11.15 10.71 11.47
CA HIS A 148 12.35 9.93 11.13
C HIS A 148 13.54 10.83 10.77
N ARG A 149 13.55 12.07 11.26
CA ARG A 149 14.54 13.09 10.88
C ARG A 149 15.99 12.63 11.03
N GLN A 150 16.32 11.95 12.11
CA GLN A 150 17.70 11.50 12.36
C GLN A 150 18.18 10.52 11.29
N ALA A 151 17.34 9.56 10.91
CA ALA A 151 17.66 8.60 9.84
C ALA A 151 17.78 9.34 8.49
N VAL A 152 16.83 10.22 8.17
CA VAL A 152 16.85 10.97 6.90
C VAL A 152 18.11 11.84 6.80
N GLU A 153 18.45 12.63 7.82
CA GLU A 153 19.66 13.47 7.84
C GLU A 153 20.96 12.65 7.77
N HIS A 154 20.95 11.43 8.34
CA HIS A 154 22.10 10.53 8.27
C HIS A 154 22.31 10.01 6.85
N TYR A 155 21.25 9.47 6.21
CA TYR A 155 21.35 8.85 4.88
C TYR A 155 21.29 9.86 3.72
N GLN A 156 21.21 11.15 3.97
CA GLN A 156 21.52 12.19 2.97
C GLN A 156 23.02 12.34 2.72
N LYS A 157 23.86 11.88 3.66
CA LYS A 157 25.31 12.00 3.58
C LYS A 157 25.91 10.87 2.75
N PRO A 158 26.86 11.16 1.84
CA PRO A 158 27.49 10.12 1.03
C PRO A 158 28.23 9.08 1.86
N GLU A 159 28.77 9.46 3.03
CA GLU A 159 29.53 8.58 3.93
C GLU A 159 28.67 7.42 4.48
N ALA A 160 27.36 7.64 4.63
CA ALA A 160 26.42 6.62 5.13
C ALA A 160 26.27 5.40 4.19
N PHE A 161 26.64 5.55 2.91
CA PHE A 161 26.55 4.50 1.91
C PHE A 161 27.89 3.84 1.57
N ILE A 162 28.99 4.27 2.18
CA ILE A 162 30.32 3.66 1.94
C ILE A 162 30.31 2.20 2.39
N SER A 163 29.73 1.90 3.55
CA SER A 163 29.58 0.55 4.07
C SER A 163 28.20 0.40 4.71
N LEU A 164 27.35 -0.41 4.09
CA LEU A 164 25.99 -0.70 4.58
C LEU A 164 26.04 -1.94 5.47
N THR A 165 25.81 -1.73 6.77
CA THR A 165 25.67 -2.82 7.74
C THR A 165 24.22 -3.37 7.74
N GLU A 166 23.99 -4.48 8.46
CA GLU A 166 22.64 -5.01 8.65
C GLU A 166 21.73 -4.01 9.38
N THR A 167 22.32 -3.22 10.29
CA THR A 167 21.58 -2.15 10.99
C THR A 167 21.16 -1.05 10.01
N ASP A 168 22.07 -0.63 9.12
CA ASP A 168 21.79 0.37 8.10
C ASP A 168 20.68 -0.10 7.15
N LYS A 169 20.76 -1.35 6.67
CA LYS A 169 19.69 -1.97 5.86
C LYS A 169 18.35 -1.93 6.62
N GLY A 170 18.37 -2.34 7.89
CA GLY A 170 17.17 -2.33 8.73
C GLY A 170 16.55 -0.95 8.86
N THR A 171 17.35 0.08 9.13
CA THR A 171 16.91 1.47 9.26
C THR A 171 16.38 2.03 7.93
N LEU A 172 17.16 1.85 6.85
CA LEU A 172 16.74 2.28 5.51
C LEU A 172 15.41 1.65 5.08
N MET A 173 15.22 0.35 5.32
CA MET A 173 14.03 -0.38 4.91
C MET A 173 12.81 -0.14 5.79
N LYS A 174 12.98 0.15 7.09
CA LYS A 174 11.86 0.31 8.04
C LYS A 174 11.47 1.77 8.27
N GLU A 175 12.44 2.67 8.26
CA GLU A 175 12.21 4.08 8.62
C GLU A 175 12.24 5.02 7.42
N VAL A 176 13.09 4.75 6.43
CA VAL A 176 13.27 5.65 5.28
C VAL A 176 12.42 5.22 4.09
N ALA A 177 12.44 3.93 3.72
CA ALA A 177 11.72 3.44 2.55
C ALA A 177 10.22 3.78 2.51
N PRO A 178 9.46 3.73 3.65
CA PRO A 178 8.05 4.13 3.66
C PRO A 178 7.82 5.62 3.35
N LEU A 179 8.85 6.45 3.45
CA LEU A 179 8.79 7.89 3.15
C LEU A 179 9.02 8.18 1.68
N ILE A 180 9.58 7.21 0.93
CA ILE A 180 9.90 7.39 -0.50
C ILE A 180 8.61 7.31 -1.31
N SER A 181 8.15 8.46 -1.77
CA SER A 181 7.04 8.60 -2.72
C SER A 181 7.59 9.26 -3.98
N LEU A 182 7.91 8.45 -4.98
CA LEU A 182 8.25 8.98 -6.29
C LEU A 182 6.97 9.36 -7.03
N ASP A 183 6.99 10.50 -7.73
CA ASP A 183 5.88 10.94 -8.60
C ASP A 183 5.41 9.81 -9.52
N ASP A 184 4.09 9.63 -9.63
CA ASP A 184 3.45 8.51 -10.34
C ASP A 184 3.54 8.60 -11.89
N LYS A 185 4.47 9.35 -12.42
CA LYS A 185 4.52 9.69 -13.85
C LYS A 185 4.82 8.53 -14.79
N ASP A 186 5.36 7.39 -14.29
CA ASP A 186 5.58 6.21 -15.13
C ASP A 186 5.46 4.91 -14.30
N GLU A 187 4.24 4.52 -14.00
CA GLU A 187 3.96 3.30 -13.25
C GLU A 187 4.44 2.04 -13.99
N ALA A 188 4.41 2.04 -15.32
CA ALA A 188 4.83 0.90 -16.12
C ALA A 188 6.35 0.68 -16.03
N ALA A 189 7.15 1.75 -16.12
CA ALA A 189 8.59 1.69 -15.95
C ALA A 189 8.96 1.23 -14.53
N LYS A 190 8.31 1.78 -13.49
CA LYS A 190 8.53 1.35 -12.11
C LYS A 190 8.21 -0.13 -11.87
N ARG A 191 7.15 -0.66 -12.50
CA ARG A 191 6.82 -2.09 -12.42
C ARG A 191 7.89 -2.94 -13.07
N PHE A 192 8.43 -2.50 -14.20
CA PHE A 192 9.54 -3.16 -14.88
C PHE A 192 10.80 -3.13 -14.01
N ASP A 193 11.18 -1.98 -13.47
CA ASP A 193 12.33 -1.83 -12.58
C ASP A 193 12.20 -2.72 -11.33
N ASN A 194 11.02 -2.72 -10.71
CA ASN A 194 10.74 -3.57 -9.56
C ASN A 194 10.89 -5.07 -9.89
N PHE A 195 10.50 -5.49 -11.08
CA PHE A 195 10.68 -6.85 -11.56
C PHE A 195 12.16 -7.17 -11.79
N VAL A 196 12.88 -6.32 -12.51
CA VAL A 196 14.31 -6.49 -12.81
C VAL A 196 15.13 -6.54 -11.52
N TYR A 197 14.96 -5.59 -10.60
CA TYR A 197 15.65 -5.63 -9.31
C TYR A 197 15.30 -6.89 -8.49
N GLY A 198 14.09 -7.41 -8.65
CA GLY A 198 13.68 -8.67 -8.04
C GLY A 198 14.49 -9.87 -8.56
N LEU A 199 14.67 -9.95 -9.88
CA LEU A 199 15.47 -11.01 -10.50
C LEU A 199 16.95 -10.93 -10.08
N LEU A 200 17.52 -9.71 -10.12
CA LEU A 200 18.92 -9.49 -9.72
C LEU A 200 19.18 -9.87 -8.26
N LEU A 201 18.24 -9.59 -7.37
CA LEU A 201 18.36 -10.03 -5.98
C LEU A 201 18.37 -11.55 -5.84
N CYS A 202 17.53 -12.26 -6.60
CA CYS A 202 17.52 -13.75 -6.57
C CYS A 202 18.84 -14.37 -7.05
N GLU A 203 19.63 -13.65 -7.85
CA GLU A 203 20.94 -14.11 -8.30
C GLU A 203 22.06 -13.77 -7.30
N LEU A 204 21.88 -12.74 -6.49
CA LEU A 204 22.87 -12.27 -5.52
C LEU A 204 22.73 -12.91 -4.13
N GLU A 205 21.57 -13.51 -3.81
CA GLU A 205 21.25 -14.21 -2.55
C GLU A 205 21.26 -15.73 -2.74
#